data_3d1983fdd94189f6ed0f45b3fdb80c75
#
_entry.id   3d1983fdd94189f6ed0f45b3fdb80c75
#
_cell.length_a   1.000
_cell.length_b   1.000
_cell.length_c   1.000
_cell.angle_alpha   90.00
_cell.angle_beta   90.00
_cell.angle_gamma   90.00
#
_symmetry.space_group_name_H-M   'P 1'
#
loop_
_entity.id
_entity.type
_entity.pdbx_description
1 polymer ?
#
loop_
_entity_poly.entity_id
_entity_poly.type
_entity_poly.pdbx_seq_one_letter_code
_entity_poly.pdbx_strand_id
1 'polypeptide(L)'
;MHRALALLGIGGSCLGCAAASGAGAAPQRVRPGITVLLNDSLHLVRSRRIGLVTNQTGVDADGVSDAARLQAAGVPLVALFSPEHGFQGVADPGALVASSKDSASGLPIYSLYGRTSAPTDEMLRGIDAMLVDLQDAGARYYTYLATTVEVMRAAARHRLPVLVLDRPNPIGGMVQGNVLDPAFSSMVGRLAIPMRHGMTLGELARLAALDLSIDVELIVIPAAGWRRSQALDQTGLPFIPPSPNLRSLESLFHYPGVCLFEGTNLSVGRGSEAPFEQIGAPWLDTTAVLSFLRRAHLPGVDFKGVEFTPIRPGDSKFADTLSRGIRLEVTDRSTYDPTRTAVYLLAAVREAHPQKFGWIPAHFDRLAGGTILRAAIDSGTAPEQIVKSWGAPLRQFSSRRQSLLLYGE
;
A
#
# COMPACT_ATOMS: atom_id res chain seq x y z
N MET A 1 -89.62 -38.90 17.49
CA MET A 1 -88.39 -39.26 18.24
C MET A 1 -87.22 -39.25 17.33
N HIS A 2 -86.34 -38.33 17.51
CA HIS A 2 -84.85 -38.33 17.42
C HIS A 2 -84.36 -36.98 17.05
N ARG A 3 -83.45 -36.55 17.83
CA ARG A 3 -82.86 -35.19 17.93
C ARG A 3 -81.86 -34.95 16.85
N ALA A 4 -81.88 -33.74 16.32
CA ALA A 4 -80.81 -33.17 15.52
C ALA A 4 -79.64 -32.70 16.39
N LEU A 5 -78.41 -33.04 16.01
CA LEU A 5 -77.18 -32.47 16.56
C LEU A 5 -76.55 -31.53 15.51
N ALA A 6 -76.39 -30.28 15.92
CA ALA A 6 -75.70 -29.28 15.12
C ALA A 6 -74.20 -29.36 15.39
N LEU A 7 -73.39 -29.40 14.36
CA LEU A 7 -71.93 -29.26 14.44
C LEU A 7 -71.52 -27.83 14.05
N LEU A 8 -70.91 -27.13 15.01
CA LEU A 8 -70.25 -25.83 14.78
C LEU A 8 -68.88 -26.04 14.07
N GLY A 9 -68.73 -25.41 12.94
CA GLY A 9 -67.47 -25.35 12.26
C GLY A 9 -66.61 -24.21 12.86
N ILE A 10 -65.39 -24.55 13.31
CA ILE A 10 -64.38 -23.60 13.78
C ILE A 10 -63.52 -23.23 12.57
N GLY A 11 -63.61 -21.97 12.14
CA GLY A 11 -62.73 -21.39 11.09
C GLY A 11 -61.37 -21.13 11.66
N GLY A 12 -60.35 -21.84 11.17
CA GLY A 12 -58.95 -21.57 11.46
C GLY A 12 -58.44 -20.44 10.60
N SER A 13 -58.09 -19.30 11.19
CA SER A 13 -57.41 -18.22 10.55
C SER A 13 -55.90 -18.56 10.42
N CYS A 14 -55.43 -18.83 9.22
CA CYS A 14 -54.00 -18.90 8.91
C CYS A 14 -53.41 -17.50 9.02
N LEU A 15 -52.66 -17.23 10.09
CA LEU A 15 -51.75 -16.09 10.13
C LEU A 15 -50.59 -16.36 9.15
N GLY A 16 -50.60 -15.66 8.03
CA GLY A 16 -49.46 -15.60 7.09
C GLY A 16 -48.30 -14.87 7.80
N CYS A 17 -47.26 -15.61 8.16
CA CYS A 17 -45.95 -15.02 8.46
C CYS A 17 -45.42 -14.37 7.19
N ALA A 18 -45.54 -13.05 7.09
CA ALA A 18 -44.78 -12.27 6.11
C ALA A 18 -43.31 -12.33 6.53
N ALA A 19 -42.51 -13.10 5.81
CA ALA A 19 -41.05 -13.01 5.92
C ALA A 19 -40.65 -11.60 5.46
N ALA A 20 -40.26 -10.76 6.42
CA ALA A 20 -39.60 -9.49 6.13
C ALA A 20 -38.27 -9.84 5.44
N SER A 21 -38.24 -9.70 4.11
CA SER A 21 -37.01 -9.66 3.35
C SER A 21 -36.20 -8.47 3.87
N GLY A 22 -35.21 -8.77 4.71
CA GLY A 22 -34.25 -7.77 5.15
C GLY A 22 -33.55 -7.25 3.91
N ALA A 23 -33.94 -6.06 3.44
CA ALA A 23 -33.15 -5.29 2.51
C ALA A 23 -31.79 -5.12 3.18
N GLY A 24 -30.79 -5.82 2.68
CA GLY A 24 -29.40 -5.67 3.15
C GLY A 24 -29.05 -4.20 3.06
N ALA A 25 -28.74 -3.58 4.20
CA ALA A 25 -28.26 -2.21 4.22
C ALA A 25 -27.09 -2.12 3.23
N ALA A 26 -27.13 -1.14 2.34
CA ALA A 26 -26.01 -0.88 1.43
C ALA A 26 -24.72 -0.83 2.27
N PRO A 27 -23.61 -1.42 1.81
CA PRO A 27 -22.38 -1.43 2.59
C PRO A 27 -22.02 0.00 2.95
N GLN A 28 -21.87 0.26 4.24
CA GLN A 28 -21.58 1.58 4.74
C GLN A 28 -20.21 2.00 4.19
N ARG A 29 -20.15 3.11 3.47
CA ARG A 29 -18.92 3.68 2.93
C ARG A 29 -17.93 3.95 4.06
N VAL A 30 -16.69 3.53 3.87
CA VAL A 30 -15.61 3.80 4.82
C VAL A 30 -15.38 5.31 4.93
N ARG A 31 -15.19 5.81 6.14
CA ARG A 31 -14.79 7.20 6.40
C ARG A 31 -13.29 7.24 6.68
N PRO A 32 -12.45 7.88 5.81
CA PRO A 32 -11.02 8.01 6.07
C PRO A 32 -10.75 8.88 7.29
N GLY A 33 -9.53 8.82 7.82
CA GLY A 33 -9.11 9.52 9.05
C GLY A 33 -9.43 11.01 9.06
N ILE A 34 -9.30 11.70 7.91
CA ILE A 34 -9.69 13.12 7.79
C ILE A 34 -11.17 13.35 8.12
N THR A 35 -12.05 12.51 7.58
CA THR A 35 -13.49 12.62 7.85
C THR A 35 -13.81 12.36 9.33
N VAL A 36 -13.12 11.39 9.94
CA VAL A 36 -13.27 11.09 11.38
C VAL A 36 -12.72 12.23 12.22
N LEU A 37 -11.55 12.79 11.89
CA LEU A 37 -10.99 13.94 12.58
C LEU A 37 -11.97 15.11 12.60
N LEU A 38 -12.51 15.49 11.46
CA LEU A 38 -13.37 16.67 11.33
C LEU A 38 -14.71 16.50 12.03
N ASN A 39 -15.30 15.32 12.02
CA ASN A 39 -16.61 15.06 12.62
C ASN A 39 -16.53 14.74 14.12
N ASP A 40 -15.54 13.93 14.51
CA ASP A 40 -15.56 13.29 15.82
C ASP A 40 -14.44 13.81 16.75
N SER A 41 -13.38 14.45 16.19
CA SER A 41 -12.15 14.79 16.94
C SER A 41 -11.54 16.15 16.57
N LEU A 42 -12.33 17.08 16.02
CA LEU A 42 -11.89 18.40 15.59
C LEU A 42 -11.19 19.21 16.70
N HIS A 43 -11.55 18.96 17.96
CA HIS A 43 -10.95 19.61 19.15
C HIS A 43 -9.43 19.39 19.23
N LEU A 44 -8.90 18.32 18.63
CA LEU A 44 -7.46 18.02 18.63
C LEU A 44 -6.65 19.02 17.80
N VAL A 45 -7.27 19.71 16.83
CA VAL A 45 -6.56 20.54 15.86
C VAL A 45 -7.08 21.99 15.77
N ARG A 46 -8.30 22.26 16.25
CA ARG A 46 -9.01 23.54 16.06
C ARG A 46 -8.21 24.79 16.47
N SER A 47 -7.43 24.71 17.53
CA SER A 47 -6.65 25.85 18.06
C SER A 47 -5.13 25.68 17.89
N ARG A 48 -4.70 24.75 17.07
CA ARG A 48 -3.29 24.46 16.81
C ARG A 48 -2.90 24.90 15.41
N ARG A 49 -1.72 25.46 15.25
CA ARG A 49 -1.11 25.73 13.94
C ARG A 49 -0.59 24.40 13.38
N ILE A 50 -1.15 23.98 12.27
CA ILE A 50 -0.96 22.64 11.72
C ILE A 50 0.00 22.64 10.54
N GLY A 51 1.00 21.73 10.59
CA GLY A 51 1.75 21.28 9.43
C GLY A 51 1.14 19.97 8.90
N LEU A 52 0.77 19.92 7.63
CA LEU A 52 0.14 18.74 7.02
C LEU A 52 1.10 18.06 6.04
N VAL A 53 1.46 16.81 6.32
CA VAL A 53 2.18 15.92 5.39
C VAL A 53 1.16 15.21 4.53
N THR A 54 1.12 15.53 3.24
CA THR A 54 0.11 15.00 2.32
C THR A 54 0.56 15.11 0.86
N ASN A 55 -0.22 14.52 -0.02
CA ASN A 55 -0.11 14.65 -1.46
C ASN A 55 -1.51 14.50 -2.11
N GLN A 56 -1.59 14.20 -3.42
CA GLN A 56 -2.83 13.99 -4.16
C GLN A 56 -3.75 12.91 -3.57
N THR A 57 -3.23 11.99 -2.74
CA THR A 57 -4.01 10.92 -2.11
C THR A 57 -4.71 11.36 -0.83
N GLY A 58 -4.29 12.49 -0.22
CA GLY A 58 -4.88 13.06 0.97
C GLY A 58 -6.22 13.73 0.66
N VAL A 59 -7.27 12.92 0.56
CA VAL A 59 -8.63 13.35 0.24
C VAL A 59 -9.65 12.65 1.13
N ASP A 60 -10.81 13.27 1.30
CA ASP A 60 -11.95 12.62 1.93
C ASP A 60 -12.64 11.60 1.00
N ALA A 61 -13.74 11.03 1.47
CA ALA A 61 -14.49 10.05 0.70
C ALA A 61 -15.10 10.62 -0.60
N ASP A 62 -15.26 11.93 -0.72
CA ASP A 62 -15.81 12.61 -1.90
C ASP A 62 -14.72 13.13 -2.84
N GLY A 63 -13.46 12.86 -2.55
CA GLY A 63 -12.32 13.28 -3.34
C GLY A 63 -11.88 14.72 -3.08
N VAL A 64 -12.38 15.38 -2.03
CA VAL A 64 -11.97 16.73 -1.66
C VAL A 64 -10.70 16.67 -0.82
N SER A 65 -9.70 17.49 -1.17
CA SER A 65 -8.40 17.48 -0.49
C SER A 65 -8.49 17.82 0.99
N ASP A 66 -7.65 17.18 1.79
CA ASP A 66 -7.57 17.41 3.24
C ASP A 66 -7.26 18.87 3.57
N ALA A 67 -6.37 19.51 2.78
CA ALA A 67 -6.05 20.92 2.94
C ALA A 67 -7.30 21.79 2.83
N ALA A 68 -8.13 21.54 1.80
CA ALA A 68 -9.39 22.28 1.61
C ALA A 68 -10.40 21.99 2.74
N ARG A 69 -10.50 20.73 3.19
CA ARG A 69 -11.41 20.36 4.29
C ARG A 69 -10.99 20.98 5.62
N LEU A 70 -9.69 20.96 5.95
CA LEU A 70 -9.16 21.56 7.18
C LEU A 70 -9.37 23.08 7.18
N GLN A 71 -9.10 23.76 6.06
CA GLN A 71 -9.35 25.20 5.92
C GLN A 71 -10.84 25.55 6.06
N ALA A 72 -11.73 24.78 5.41
CA ALA A 72 -13.18 24.98 5.52
C ALA A 72 -13.69 24.77 6.94
N ALA A 73 -13.03 23.90 7.73
CA ALA A 73 -13.33 23.69 9.14
C ALA A 73 -12.70 24.72 10.10
N GLY A 74 -12.00 25.74 9.55
CA GLY A 74 -11.34 26.79 10.33
C GLY A 74 -10.09 26.32 11.10
N VAL A 75 -9.47 25.21 10.67
CA VAL A 75 -8.20 24.74 11.26
C VAL A 75 -7.05 25.62 10.75
N PRO A 76 -6.17 26.16 11.64
CA PRO A 76 -5.05 27.00 11.24
C PRO A 76 -3.96 26.18 10.53
N LEU A 77 -4.15 25.87 9.25
CA LEU A 77 -3.17 25.18 8.41
C LEU A 77 -2.09 26.20 7.99
N VAL A 78 -0.81 25.97 8.36
CA VAL A 78 0.28 26.92 8.16
C VAL A 78 1.36 26.45 7.19
N ALA A 79 1.49 25.16 6.96
CA ALA A 79 2.43 24.57 6.02
C ALA A 79 1.96 23.21 5.50
N LEU A 80 2.36 22.92 4.27
CA LEU A 80 2.21 21.61 3.63
C LEU A 80 3.58 20.95 3.48
N PHE A 81 3.63 19.63 3.59
CA PHE A 81 4.84 18.84 3.39
C PHE A 81 4.54 17.71 2.40
N SER A 82 5.37 17.57 1.39
CA SER A 82 5.15 16.54 0.36
C SER A 82 6.19 15.43 0.44
N PRO A 83 5.76 14.14 0.32
CA PRO A 83 6.66 12.99 0.24
C PRO A 83 7.28 12.87 -1.17
N GLU A 84 7.88 11.70 -1.46
CA GLU A 84 8.26 11.27 -2.81
C GLU A 84 7.09 11.47 -3.78
N HIS A 85 7.39 11.73 -5.03
CA HIS A 85 6.47 12.12 -6.12
C HIS A 85 5.90 13.55 -5.99
N GLY A 86 6.16 14.26 -4.88
CA GLY A 86 5.71 15.63 -4.66
C GLY A 86 4.23 15.76 -4.28
N PHE A 87 3.80 16.98 -4.08
CA PHE A 87 2.43 17.28 -3.63
C PHE A 87 1.35 16.86 -4.64
N GLN A 88 1.66 16.95 -5.94
CA GLN A 88 0.75 16.53 -7.03
C GLN A 88 0.89 15.06 -7.42
N GLY A 89 1.87 14.34 -6.87
CA GLY A 89 2.09 12.93 -7.15
C GLY A 89 2.59 12.60 -8.55
N VAL A 90 3.21 13.56 -9.26
CA VAL A 90 3.58 13.40 -10.68
C VAL A 90 5.08 13.27 -10.94
N ALA A 91 5.93 13.52 -9.94
CA ALA A 91 7.37 13.40 -10.11
C ALA A 91 7.76 11.92 -10.25
N ASP A 92 8.75 11.66 -11.13
CA ASP A 92 9.27 10.32 -11.34
C ASP A 92 9.86 9.72 -10.05
N PRO A 93 9.86 8.39 -9.91
CA PRO A 93 10.48 7.71 -8.79
C PRO A 93 11.95 8.10 -8.63
N GLY A 94 12.34 8.45 -7.39
CA GLY A 94 13.71 8.88 -7.10
C GLY A 94 14.06 10.30 -7.55
N ALA A 95 13.18 10.99 -8.28
CA ALA A 95 13.41 12.37 -8.68
C ALA A 95 13.35 13.32 -7.48
N LEU A 96 14.33 14.23 -7.37
CA LEU A 96 14.32 15.24 -6.33
C LEU A 96 13.19 16.26 -6.56
N VAL A 97 12.40 16.50 -5.54
CA VAL A 97 11.27 17.44 -5.57
C VAL A 97 11.66 18.74 -4.89
N ALA A 98 11.49 19.87 -5.56
CA ALA A 98 11.72 21.18 -4.98
C ALA A 98 10.54 21.62 -4.09
N SER A 99 10.83 22.38 -3.04
CA SER A 99 9.80 23.10 -2.28
C SER A 99 9.15 24.18 -3.13
N SER A 100 7.86 24.45 -2.91
CA SER A 100 7.05 25.39 -3.71
C SER A 100 6.01 26.10 -2.84
N LYS A 101 5.01 26.72 -3.47
CA LYS A 101 3.81 27.22 -2.80
C LYS A 101 2.59 26.58 -3.46
N ASP A 102 1.62 26.25 -2.63
CA ASP A 102 0.32 25.82 -3.13
C ASP A 102 -0.44 27.01 -3.74
N SER A 103 -0.88 26.86 -4.98
CA SER A 103 -1.57 27.95 -5.70
C SER A 103 -2.97 28.24 -5.16
N ALA A 104 -3.61 27.28 -4.53
CA ALA A 104 -4.97 27.42 -4.01
C ALA A 104 -4.99 28.10 -2.63
N SER A 105 -4.10 27.72 -1.74
CA SER A 105 -4.05 28.22 -0.35
C SER A 105 -2.97 29.28 -0.12
N GLY A 106 -1.97 29.39 -1.02
CA GLY A 106 -0.81 30.23 -0.83
C GLY A 106 0.20 29.71 0.21
N LEU A 107 -0.05 28.54 0.80
CA LEU A 107 0.80 27.95 1.82
C LEU A 107 2.13 27.43 1.24
N PRO A 108 3.23 27.46 2.03
CA PRO A 108 4.45 26.81 1.62
C PRO A 108 4.26 25.30 1.55
N ILE A 109 4.80 24.68 0.49
CA ILE A 109 4.94 23.23 0.34
C ILE A 109 6.41 22.88 0.51
N TYR A 110 6.76 22.27 1.60
CA TYR A 110 8.11 21.78 1.87
C TYR A 110 8.27 20.36 1.36
N SER A 111 9.27 20.12 0.51
CA SER A 111 9.60 18.78 0.04
C SER A 111 10.37 17.99 1.10
N LEU A 112 9.88 16.79 1.40
CA LEU A 112 10.55 15.76 2.19
C LEU A 112 11.20 14.69 1.30
N TYR A 113 11.37 14.99 0.01
CA TYR A 113 12.07 14.12 -0.94
C TYR A 113 12.91 14.98 -1.92
N GLY A 114 13.95 15.59 -1.38
CA GLY A 114 14.76 16.55 -2.10
C GLY A 114 16.07 16.80 -1.36
N ARG A 115 16.30 18.05 -0.97
CA ARG A 115 17.45 18.45 -0.17
C ARG A 115 17.46 17.80 1.23
N THR A 116 16.31 17.45 1.74
CA THR A 116 16.11 16.79 3.03
C THR A 116 15.01 15.71 2.87
N SER A 117 15.11 14.66 3.70
CA SER A 117 14.09 13.63 3.85
C SER A 117 13.26 13.77 5.12
N ALA A 118 13.56 14.80 5.92
CA ALA A 118 12.88 15.09 7.18
C ALA A 118 12.56 16.58 7.28
N PRO A 119 11.53 16.99 8.02
CA PRO A 119 11.31 18.38 8.37
C PRO A 119 12.52 18.96 9.11
N THR A 120 13.00 20.13 8.69
CA THR A 120 14.04 20.88 9.39
C THR A 120 13.44 21.72 10.51
N ASP A 121 14.28 22.17 11.45
CA ASP A 121 13.85 23.05 12.55
C ASP A 121 13.21 24.35 12.03
N GLU A 122 13.68 24.85 10.88
CA GLU A 122 13.12 26.02 10.23
C GLU A 122 11.70 25.76 9.69
N MET A 123 11.49 24.61 9.05
CA MET A 123 10.19 24.21 8.51
C MET A 123 9.16 23.98 9.62
N LEU A 124 9.59 23.57 10.81
CA LEU A 124 8.72 23.32 11.97
C LEU A 124 8.44 24.58 12.80
N ARG A 125 9.10 25.71 12.50
CA ARG A 125 8.90 26.96 13.26
C ARG A 125 7.47 27.44 13.16
N GLY A 126 6.83 27.59 14.30
CA GLY A 126 5.46 28.07 14.38
C GLY A 126 4.39 27.01 14.11
N ILE A 127 4.75 25.72 14.08
CA ILE A 127 3.83 24.60 14.04
C ILE A 127 3.59 24.08 15.47
N ASP A 128 2.36 23.73 15.79
CA ASP A 128 1.96 23.21 17.09
C ASP A 128 1.64 21.71 17.05
N ALA A 129 1.35 21.16 15.85
CA ALA A 129 1.15 19.73 15.62
C ALA A 129 1.39 19.38 14.15
N MET A 130 1.83 18.14 13.91
CA MET A 130 1.96 17.58 12.57
C MET A 130 0.81 16.61 12.28
N LEU A 131 0.13 16.78 11.15
CA LEU A 131 -0.79 15.80 10.59
C LEU A 131 -0.08 15.03 9.48
N VAL A 132 -0.40 13.74 9.35
CA VAL A 132 0.07 12.90 8.25
C VAL A 132 -1.15 12.22 7.64
N ASP A 133 -1.42 12.48 6.35
CA ASP A 133 -2.43 11.80 5.56
C ASP A 133 -1.85 11.40 4.21
N LEU A 134 -1.49 10.14 4.08
CA LEU A 134 -0.87 9.53 2.90
C LEU A 134 -1.48 8.16 2.66
N GLN A 135 -1.77 7.81 1.40
CA GLN A 135 -2.22 6.48 1.03
C GLN A 135 -1.01 5.55 0.82
N ASP A 136 -0.80 4.63 1.75
CA ASP A 136 0.19 3.56 1.60
C ASP A 136 -0.21 2.56 0.49
N ALA A 137 0.78 1.83 -0.06
CA ALA A 137 0.58 0.82 -1.10
C ALA A 137 0.45 -0.62 -0.56
N GLY A 138 0.56 -0.84 0.75
CA GLY A 138 0.53 -2.16 1.38
C GLY A 138 1.83 -2.97 1.23
N ALA A 139 2.89 -2.36 0.74
CA ALA A 139 4.18 -2.99 0.47
C ALA A 139 5.34 -2.30 1.18
N ARG A 140 6.25 -3.09 1.76
CA ARG A 140 7.41 -2.62 2.54
C ARG A 140 8.24 -1.55 1.85
N TYR A 141 8.37 -1.63 0.53
CA TYR A 141 9.24 -0.75 -0.26
C TYR A 141 8.65 0.65 -0.45
N TYR A 142 7.37 0.84 -0.16
CA TYR A 142 6.71 2.10 -0.39
C TYR A 142 7.20 3.14 0.63
N THR A 143 7.67 4.28 0.15
CA THR A 143 8.49 5.22 0.93
C THR A 143 7.72 6.03 1.96
N TYR A 144 6.39 6.01 1.94
CA TYR A 144 5.57 6.86 2.82
C TYR A 144 5.69 6.49 4.30
N LEU A 145 5.92 5.21 4.61
CA LEU A 145 6.29 4.82 5.98
C LEU A 145 7.61 5.48 6.40
N ALA A 146 8.62 5.45 5.54
CA ALA A 146 9.91 6.07 5.87
C ALA A 146 9.78 7.58 6.06
N THR A 147 9.01 8.27 5.20
CA THR A 147 8.69 9.70 5.36
C THR A 147 7.99 9.95 6.70
N THR A 148 6.98 9.14 7.05
CA THR A 148 6.25 9.26 8.33
C THR A 148 7.19 9.09 9.52
N VAL A 149 8.12 8.13 9.48
CA VAL A 149 9.13 7.92 10.53
C VAL A 149 10.03 9.14 10.69
N GLU A 150 10.49 9.74 9.60
CA GLU A 150 11.34 10.93 9.67
C GLU A 150 10.57 12.17 10.20
N VAL A 151 9.28 12.29 9.86
CA VAL A 151 8.38 13.30 10.44
C VAL A 151 8.23 13.09 11.95
N MET A 152 7.97 11.86 12.40
CA MET A 152 7.85 11.51 13.82
C MET A 152 9.13 11.83 14.59
N ARG A 153 10.32 11.52 14.03
CA ARG A 153 11.61 11.84 14.63
C ARG A 153 11.84 13.35 14.73
N ALA A 154 11.49 14.10 13.68
CA ALA A 154 11.60 15.54 13.69
C ALA A 154 10.64 16.16 14.73
N ALA A 155 9.40 15.72 14.75
CA ALA A 155 8.38 16.17 15.71
C ALA A 155 8.80 15.86 17.17
N ALA A 156 9.35 14.69 17.44
CA ALA A 156 9.85 14.29 18.76
C ALA A 156 10.90 15.27 19.30
N ARG A 157 11.87 15.70 18.47
CA ARG A 157 12.89 16.69 18.87
C ARG A 157 12.30 18.03 19.29
N HIS A 158 11.14 18.39 18.72
CA HIS A 158 10.42 19.63 19.01
C HIS A 158 9.25 19.46 19.98
N ARG A 159 9.04 18.25 20.51
CA ARG A 159 7.89 17.90 21.38
C ARG A 159 6.55 18.23 20.73
N LEU A 160 6.46 18.09 19.42
CA LEU A 160 5.24 18.26 18.65
C LEU A 160 4.48 16.93 18.60
N PRO A 161 3.17 16.90 18.86
CA PRO A 161 2.35 15.74 18.60
C PRO A 161 2.25 15.46 17.10
N VAL A 162 2.19 14.18 16.74
CA VAL A 162 1.93 13.71 15.38
C VAL A 162 0.59 12.98 15.36
N LEU A 163 -0.31 13.44 14.49
CA LEU A 163 -1.59 12.81 14.25
C LEU A 163 -1.55 12.14 12.87
N VAL A 164 -1.73 10.82 12.82
CA VAL A 164 -1.87 10.08 11.55
C VAL A 164 -3.35 9.92 11.24
N LEU A 165 -3.79 10.52 10.15
CA LEU A 165 -5.14 10.38 9.61
C LEU A 165 -5.17 9.11 8.77
N ASP A 166 -5.58 8.01 9.40
CA ASP A 166 -5.34 6.68 8.84
C ASP A 166 -6.29 6.35 7.68
N ARG A 167 -5.79 5.50 6.78
CA ARG A 167 -6.48 5.02 5.58
C ARG A 167 -6.45 3.52 5.50
N PRO A 168 -7.46 2.88 4.87
CA PRO A 168 -7.41 1.47 4.54
C PRO A 168 -6.10 1.08 3.84
N ASN A 169 -5.55 -0.09 4.18
CA ASN A 169 -4.56 -0.71 3.33
C ASN A 169 -5.24 -1.13 2.02
N PRO A 170 -4.79 -0.65 0.84
CA PRO A 170 -5.52 -0.84 -0.41
C PRO A 170 -5.61 -2.29 -0.88
N ILE A 171 -4.68 -3.13 -0.43
CA ILE A 171 -4.63 -4.56 -0.76
C ILE A 171 -5.00 -5.46 0.43
N GLY A 172 -5.60 -4.88 1.48
CA GLY A 172 -6.10 -5.62 2.64
C GLY A 172 -5.05 -6.06 3.65
N GLY A 173 -5.43 -6.97 4.55
CA GLY A 173 -4.67 -7.34 5.75
C GLY A 173 -3.74 -8.54 5.63
N MET A 174 -3.59 -9.16 4.44
CA MET A 174 -2.73 -10.33 4.25
C MET A 174 -1.25 -10.02 4.48
N VAL A 175 -0.53 -11.01 5.04
CA VAL A 175 0.91 -10.93 5.36
C VAL A 175 1.65 -11.95 4.52
N GLN A 176 2.57 -11.50 3.65
CA GLN A 176 3.27 -12.36 2.69
C GLN A 176 4.70 -11.86 2.44
N GLY A 177 5.57 -12.76 2.02
CA GLY A 177 6.97 -12.46 1.69
C GLY A 177 7.93 -12.50 2.88
N ASN A 178 9.22 -12.35 2.62
CA ASN A 178 10.23 -12.34 3.66
C ASN A 178 10.16 -11.08 4.52
N VAL A 179 10.60 -11.21 5.77
CA VAL A 179 10.84 -10.09 6.68
C VAL A 179 12.20 -9.47 6.38
N LEU A 180 12.28 -8.13 6.41
CA LEU A 180 13.52 -7.38 6.20
C LEU A 180 14.53 -7.69 7.32
N ASP A 181 15.79 -7.94 6.95
CA ASP A 181 16.92 -7.92 7.86
C ASP A 181 17.21 -6.44 8.25
N PRO A 182 17.22 -6.06 9.54
CA PRO A 182 17.47 -4.69 9.98
C PRO A 182 18.78 -4.09 9.44
N ALA A 183 19.78 -4.90 9.10
CA ALA A 183 21.02 -4.43 8.48
C ALA A 183 20.80 -3.79 7.09
N PHE A 184 19.67 -4.08 6.44
CA PHE A 184 19.27 -3.51 5.15
C PHE A 184 18.26 -2.38 5.26
N SER A 185 18.09 -1.81 6.48
CA SER A 185 17.17 -0.68 6.68
C SER A 185 17.51 0.51 5.77
N SER A 186 16.51 1.05 5.09
CA SER A 186 16.65 2.13 4.11
C SER A 186 15.31 2.88 3.91
N MET A 187 15.25 3.82 2.97
CA MET A 187 13.99 4.46 2.57
C MET A 187 12.97 3.47 1.99
N VAL A 188 13.43 2.41 1.33
CA VAL A 188 12.57 1.35 0.76
C VAL A 188 12.41 0.13 1.65
N GLY A 189 12.63 0.29 2.95
CA GLY A 189 12.53 -0.77 3.95
C GLY A 189 12.96 -0.28 5.32
N ARG A 190 12.10 0.47 6.00
CA ARG A 190 12.45 1.14 7.25
C ARG A 190 12.37 0.24 8.48
N LEU A 191 11.49 -0.73 8.47
CA LEU A 191 11.20 -1.63 9.58
C LEU A 191 11.40 -3.09 9.19
N ALA A 192 11.66 -3.95 10.17
CA ALA A 192 11.71 -5.40 10.00
C ALA A 192 10.28 -5.98 9.82
N ILE A 193 9.68 -5.71 8.66
CA ILE A 193 8.33 -6.14 8.28
C ILE A 193 8.37 -6.95 6.98
N PRO A 194 7.32 -7.75 6.69
CA PRO A 194 7.22 -8.51 5.45
C PRO A 194 7.05 -7.63 4.20
N MET A 195 7.28 -8.20 3.03
CA MET A 195 7.07 -7.55 1.73
C MET A 195 5.65 -6.99 1.61
N ARG A 196 4.62 -7.81 1.86
CA ARG A 196 3.23 -7.42 2.03
C ARG A 196 2.92 -7.47 3.52
N HIS A 197 2.77 -6.32 4.17
CA HIS A 197 2.74 -6.24 5.63
C HIS A 197 1.33 -6.31 6.23
N GLY A 198 0.27 -6.06 5.44
CA GLY A 198 -1.12 -6.14 5.86
C GLY A 198 -1.48 -5.20 7.02
N MET A 199 -0.82 -4.06 7.14
CA MET A 199 -1.07 -3.02 8.15
C MET A 199 -1.40 -1.70 7.45
N THR A 200 -2.10 -0.80 8.15
CA THR A 200 -2.30 0.58 7.70
C THR A 200 -1.10 1.46 8.06
N LEU A 201 -1.02 2.66 7.50
CA LEU A 201 0.06 3.60 7.82
C LEU A 201 0.04 4.00 9.30
N GLY A 202 -1.15 4.18 9.90
CA GLY A 202 -1.29 4.46 11.32
C GLY A 202 -0.81 3.31 12.21
N GLU A 203 -1.12 2.07 11.85
CA GLU A 203 -0.61 0.89 12.55
C GLU A 203 0.91 0.75 12.41
N LEU A 204 1.46 1.03 11.21
CA LEU A 204 2.90 1.05 10.96
C LEU A 204 3.60 2.17 11.73
N ALA A 205 2.98 3.34 11.89
CA ALA A 205 3.53 4.42 12.70
C ALA A 205 3.64 4.01 14.18
N ARG A 206 2.63 3.31 14.73
CA ARG A 206 2.68 2.73 16.09
C ARG A 206 3.81 1.71 16.22
N LEU A 207 3.96 0.83 15.23
CA LEU A 207 5.06 -0.14 15.21
C LEU A 207 6.42 0.57 15.15
N ALA A 208 6.55 1.61 14.31
CA ALA A 208 7.77 2.40 14.18
C ALA A 208 8.15 3.12 15.48
N ALA A 209 7.18 3.69 16.20
CA ALA A 209 7.43 4.34 17.49
C ALA A 209 8.06 3.37 18.49
N LEU A 210 7.56 2.12 18.54
CA LEU A 210 8.11 1.07 19.41
C LEU A 210 9.48 0.60 18.94
N ASP A 211 9.61 0.17 17.68
CA ASP A 211 10.80 -0.48 17.15
C ASP A 211 12.02 0.43 17.09
N LEU A 212 11.78 1.71 16.82
CA LEU A 212 12.82 2.71 16.67
C LEU A 212 12.95 3.60 17.90
N SER A 213 12.20 3.29 18.98
CA SER A 213 12.20 4.05 20.25
C SER A 213 12.02 5.57 20.03
N ILE A 214 11.02 5.94 19.21
CA ILE A 214 10.72 7.35 18.93
C ILE A 214 9.77 7.86 20.01
N ASP A 215 10.29 8.71 20.88
CA ASP A 215 9.52 9.35 21.97
C ASP A 215 8.72 10.54 21.43
N VAL A 216 7.56 10.25 20.82
CA VAL A 216 6.65 11.22 20.23
C VAL A 216 5.22 10.98 20.72
N GLU A 217 4.49 12.05 20.99
CA GLU A 217 3.05 11.96 21.22
C GLU A 217 2.38 11.59 19.87
N LEU A 218 2.11 10.28 19.67
CA LEU A 218 1.51 9.74 18.47
C LEU A 218 0.05 9.45 18.68
N ILE A 219 -0.81 10.10 17.91
CA ILE A 219 -2.26 9.89 17.88
C ILE A 219 -2.64 9.35 16.50
N VAL A 220 -3.27 8.19 16.43
CA VAL A 220 -3.83 7.68 15.18
C VAL A 220 -5.33 7.93 15.17
N ILE A 221 -5.82 8.63 14.14
CA ILE A 221 -7.25 8.82 13.87
C ILE A 221 -7.67 7.72 12.89
N PRO A 222 -8.31 6.65 13.35
CA PRO A 222 -8.59 5.50 12.50
C PRO A 222 -9.66 5.81 11.46
N ALA A 223 -9.55 5.16 10.30
CA ALA A 223 -10.65 5.12 9.34
C ALA A 223 -11.84 4.35 9.95
N ALA A 224 -13.06 4.86 9.81
CA ALA A 224 -14.22 4.21 10.37
C ALA A 224 -14.93 3.32 9.34
N GLY A 225 -15.26 2.10 9.75
CA GLY A 225 -16.02 1.15 8.94
C GLY A 225 -15.18 0.24 8.04
N TRP A 226 -13.85 0.35 8.03
CA TRP A 226 -12.98 -0.57 7.29
C TRP A 226 -12.72 -1.86 8.05
N ARG A 227 -12.69 -2.95 7.32
CA ARG A 227 -12.28 -4.28 7.79
C ARG A 227 -11.04 -4.73 7.05
N ARG A 228 -10.19 -5.44 7.73
CA ARG A 228 -8.91 -5.93 7.22
C ARG A 228 -9.04 -6.88 6.02
N SER A 229 -10.15 -7.60 5.93
CA SER A 229 -10.49 -8.46 4.78
C SER A 229 -10.84 -7.70 3.49
N GLN A 230 -11.09 -6.37 3.58
CA GLN A 230 -11.50 -5.54 2.44
C GLN A 230 -10.29 -4.94 1.71
N ALA A 231 -10.31 -5.00 0.37
CA ALA A 231 -9.48 -4.17 -0.49
C ALA A 231 -10.15 -2.80 -0.74
N LEU A 232 -9.42 -1.86 -1.33
CA LEU A 232 -9.88 -0.48 -1.50
C LEU A 232 -11.20 -0.35 -2.27
N ASP A 233 -11.38 -1.11 -3.34
CA ASP A 233 -12.62 -1.11 -4.16
C ASP A 233 -13.87 -1.59 -3.41
N GLN A 234 -13.71 -2.24 -2.26
CA GLN A 234 -14.79 -2.68 -1.39
C GLN A 234 -15.14 -1.65 -0.30
N THR A 235 -14.43 -0.53 -0.25
CA THR A 235 -14.59 0.51 0.78
C THR A 235 -15.51 1.65 0.36
N GLY A 236 -15.79 1.78 -0.93
CA GLY A 236 -16.47 2.94 -1.51
C GLY A 236 -15.61 4.21 -1.58
N LEU A 237 -14.34 4.15 -1.21
CA LEU A 237 -13.40 5.26 -1.38
C LEU A 237 -12.89 5.34 -2.82
N PRO A 238 -12.56 6.54 -3.33
CA PRO A 238 -11.99 6.69 -4.66
C PRO A 238 -10.59 6.07 -4.72
N PHE A 239 -10.27 5.40 -5.83
CA PHE A 239 -8.89 5.03 -6.14
C PHE A 239 -8.16 6.24 -6.70
N ILE A 240 -7.14 6.71 -5.99
CA ILE A 240 -6.23 7.74 -6.45
C ILE A 240 -4.85 7.10 -6.54
N PRO A 241 -4.22 7.06 -7.74
CA PRO A 241 -2.90 6.48 -7.89
C PRO A 241 -1.90 7.06 -6.89
N PRO A 242 -1.31 6.23 -6.01
CA PRO A 242 -0.38 6.75 -4.99
C PRO A 242 0.97 7.16 -5.59
N SER A 243 1.29 6.67 -6.79
CA SER A 243 2.47 7.07 -7.56
C SER A 243 2.18 7.03 -9.07
N PRO A 244 3.02 7.68 -9.92
CA PRO A 244 2.81 7.72 -11.36
C PRO A 244 2.75 6.35 -12.06
N ASN A 245 3.31 5.32 -11.44
CA ASN A 245 3.38 3.97 -11.99
C ASN A 245 2.53 2.92 -11.25
N LEU A 246 1.81 3.28 -10.19
CA LEU A 246 0.80 2.43 -9.54
C LEU A 246 -0.58 2.94 -9.95
N ARG A 247 -0.97 2.68 -11.20
CA ARG A 247 -2.11 3.33 -11.87
C ARG A 247 -3.44 2.62 -11.68
N SER A 248 -3.41 1.40 -11.17
CA SER A 248 -4.56 0.55 -10.97
C SER A 248 -4.49 -0.15 -9.61
N LEU A 249 -5.63 -0.60 -9.10
CA LEU A 249 -5.64 -1.48 -7.92
C LEU A 249 -4.94 -2.81 -8.22
N GLU A 250 -5.02 -3.29 -9.47
CA GLU A 250 -4.32 -4.48 -9.94
C GLU A 250 -2.80 -4.34 -9.78
N SER A 251 -2.23 -3.21 -10.20
CA SER A 251 -0.80 -2.93 -10.02
C SER A 251 -0.39 -2.93 -8.55
N LEU A 252 -1.26 -2.49 -7.63
CA LEU A 252 -1.00 -2.56 -6.19
C LEU A 252 -0.97 -3.99 -5.66
N PHE A 253 -1.82 -4.89 -6.17
CA PHE A 253 -1.79 -6.30 -5.78
C PHE A 253 -0.51 -6.99 -6.22
N HIS A 254 0.04 -6.63 -7.40
CA HIS A 254 1.29 -7.19 -7.90
C HIS A 254 2.53 -6.56 -7.26
N TYR A 255 2.43 -5.30 -6.82
CA TYR A 255 3.57 -4.49 -6.39
C TYR A 255 4.46 -5.17 -5.32
N PRO A 256 3.93 -5.86 -4.27
CA PRO A 256 4.77 -6.52 -3.28
C PRO A 256 5.72 -7.58 -3.85
N GLY A 257 5.45 -8.10 -5.04
CA GLY A 257 6.31 -9.06 -5.74
C GLY A 257 7.07 -8.43 -6.89
N VAL A 258 6.36 -7.74 -7.79
CA VAL A 258 6.93 -7.22 -9.03
C VAL A 258 7.96 -6.11 -8.79
N CYS A 259 7.87 -5.37 -7.69
CA CYS A 259 8.86 -4.37 -7.32
C CYS A 259 10.29 -4.93 -7.20
N LEU A 260 10.46 -6.21 -6.84
CA LEU A 260 11.78 -6.84 -6.79
C LEU A 260 12.54 -6.80 -8.12
N PHE A 261 11.81 -6.84 -9.25
CA PHE A 261 12.40 -6.81 -10.58
C PHE A 261 13.03 -5.47 -10.94
N GLU A 262 12.79 -4.41 -10.21
CA GLU A 262 13.54 -3.17 -10.33
C GLU A 262 15.03 -3.36 -10.02
N GLY A 263 15.35 -4.33 -9.15
CA GLY A 263 16.70 -4.76 -8.84
C GLY A 263 17.31 -5.74 -9.86
N THR A 264 16.73 -5.89 -11.04
CA THR A 264 17.21 -6.73 -12.14
C THR A 264 17.35 -5.92 -13.43
N ASN A 265 17.83 -6.57 -14.48
CA ASN A 265 17.85 -5.98 -15.82
C ASN A 265 16.54 -6.18 -16.61
N LEU A 266 15.43 -6.50 -15.92
CA LEU A 266 14.10 -6.56 -16.51
C LEU A 266 13.35 -5.25 -16.32
N SER A 267 12.53 -4.86 -17.30
CA SER A 267 11.51 -3.82 -17.11
C SER A 267 10.36 -4.36 -16.27
N VAL A 268 9.80 -3.52 -15.40
CA VAL A 268 8.55 -3.76 -14.68
C VAL A 268 7.35 -3.08 -15.36
N GLY A 269 7.48 -2.85 -16.67
CA GLY A 269 6.42 -2.21 -17.46
C GLY A 269 6.33 -0.69 -17.30
N ARG A 270 7.28 -0.02 -16.63
CA ARG A 270 7.31 1.46 -16.59
C ARG A 270 7.34 2.02 -18.00
N GLY A 271 6.59 3.11 -18.25
CA GLY A 271 6.45 3.70 -19.57
C GLY A 271 5.52 2.92 -20.52
N SER A 272 4.85 1.86 -20.06
CA SER A 272 3.83 1.13 -20.79
C SER A 272 2.42 1.40 -20.20
N GLU A 273 1.42 0.74 -20.76
CA GLU A 273 0.03 0.83 -20.25
C GLU A 273 -0.17 0.15 -18.89
N ALA A 274 0.69 -0.83 -18.54
CA ALA A 274 0.52 -1.67 -17.37
C ALA A 274 1.81 -1.79 -16.52
N PRO A 275 2.27 -0.70 -15.93
CA PRO A 275 3.41 -0.73 -15.03
C PRO A 275 3.08 -1.53 -13.78
N PHE A 276 4.02 -2.37 -13.35
CA PHE A 276 3.91 -3.35 -12.25
C PHE A 276 2.89 -4.48 -12.45
N GLU A 277 2.21 -4.53 -13.60
CA GLU A 277 1.36 -5.66 -13.97
C GLU A 277 2.06 -6.62 -14.93
N GLN A 278 3.29 -6.30 -15.36
CA GLN A 278 4.10 -7.10 -16.26
C GLN A 278 5.58 -6.90 -16.03
N ILE A 279 6.37 -7.92 -16.43
CA ILE A 279 7.81 -7.84 -16.52
C ILE A 279 8.24 -8.15 -17.96
N GLY A 280 9.38 -7.63 -18.42
CA GLY A 280 9.84 -7.97 -19.76
C GLY A 280 11.22 -7.45 -20.12
N ALA A 281 11.72 -7.96 -21.24
CA ALA A 281 12.95 -7.53 -21.89
C ALA A 281 12.91 -7.90 -23.38
N PRO A 282 13.71 -7.25 -24.26
CA PRO A 282 13.78 -7.60 -25.68
C PRO A 282 14.22 -9.06 -25.92
N TRP A 283 15.00 -9.61 -25.01
CA TRP A 283 15.58 -10.94 -25.08
C TRP A 283 14.75 -12.04 -24.39
N LEU A 284 13.61 -11.73 -23.78
CA LEU A 284 12.85 -12.69 -22.99
C LEU A 284 12.15 -13.73 -23.88
N ASP A 285 12.39 -15.02 -23.61
CA ASP A 285 11.61 -16.13 -24.18
C ASP A 285 10.38 -16.38 -23.31
N THR A 286 9.26 -15.76 -23.73
CA THR A 286 7.99 -15.88 -23.02
C THR A 286 7.47 -17.31 -22.99
N THR A 287 7.76 -18.13 -24.02
CA THR A 287 7.31 -19.53 -24.10
C THR A 287 7.96 -20.39 -23.02
N ALA A 288 9.29 -20.27 -22.85
CA ALA A 288 10.05 -20.99 -21.83
C ALA A 288 9.58 -20.58 -20.42
N VAL A 289 9.45 -19.27 -20.15
CA VAL A 289 8.99 -18.76 -18.85
C VAL A 289 7.57 -19.21 -18.54
N LEU A 290 6.63 -19.08 -19.49
CA LEU A 290 5.25 -19.52 -19.30
C LEU A 290 5.14 -21.04 -19.08
N SER A 291 5.96 -21.83 -19.75
CA SER A 291 6.00 -23.28 -19.54
C SER A 291 6.40 -23.62 -18.09
N PHE A 292 7.41 -22.92 -17.55
CA PHE A 292 7.80 -23.07 -16.15
C PHE A 292 6.67 -22.71 -15.18
N LEU A 293 6.03 -21.54 -15.37
CA LEU A 293 4.96 -21.05 -14.50
C LEU A 293 3.71 -21.92 -14.54
N ARG A 294 3.33 -22.46 -15.71
CA ARG A 294 2.21 -23.38 -15.82
C ARG A 294 2.41 -24.67 -14.99
N ARG A 295 3.65 -25.19 -14.94
CA ARG A 295 3.96 -26.37 -14.11
C ARG A 295 3.89 -26.05 -12.62
N ALA A 296 4.08 -24.79 -12.22
CA ALA A 296 4.06 -24.38 -10.82
C ALA A 296 2.65 -24.28 -10.22
N HIS A 297 1.60 -24.19 -11.03
CA HIS A 297 0.20 -24.07 -10.60
C HIS A 297 0.00 -23.06 -9.46
N LEU A 298 0.46 -21.83 -9.67
CA LEU A 298 0.37 -20.76 -8.66
C LEU A 298 -1.11 -20.34 -8.49
N PRO A 299 -1.65 -20.37 -7.25
CA PRO A 299 -3.05 -20.03 -7.03
C PRO A 299 -3.30 -18.53 -7.18
N GLY A 300 -4.48 -18.17 -7.65
CA GLY A 300 -4.98 -16.80 -7.68
C GLY A 300 -4.34 -15.89 -8.73
N VAL A 301 -3.54 -16.43 -9.65
CA VAL A 301 -2.90 -15.65 -10.72
C VAL A 301 -2.79 -16.45 -12.01
N ASP A 302 -3.07 -15.79 -13.12
CA ASP A 302 -2.79 -16.26 -14.48
C ASP A 302 -1.65 -15.46 -15.12
N PHE A 303 -1.04 -16.05 -16.17
CA PHE A 303 0.10 -15.47 -16.87
C PHE A 303 -0.13 -15.46 -18.38
N LYS A 304 0.14 -14.32 -19.02
CA LYS A 304 0.04 -14.17 -20.49
C LYS A 304 1.36 -13.63 -21.06
N GLY A 305 1.73 -14.15 -22.22
CA GLY A 305 2.79 -13.54 -23.02
C GLY A 305 2.29 -12.23 -23.63
N VAL A 306 3.07 -11.18 -23.53
CA VAL A 306 2.76 -9.85 -24.07
C VAL A 306 3.97 -9.24 -24.80
N GLU A 307 3.70 -8.27 -25.65
CA GLU A 307 4.71 -7.38 -26.19
C GLU A 307 4.39 -5.94 -25.82
N PHE A 308 5.39 -5.16 -25.45
CA PHE A 308 5.24 -3.75 -25.12
C PHE A 308 6.52 -2.96 -25.40
N THR A 309 6.36 -1.68 -25.67
CA THR A 309 7.48 -0.76 -25.87
C THR A 309 7.43 0.30 -24.78
N PRO A 310 8.39 0.33 -23.81
CA PRO A 310 8.45 1.37 -22.80
C PRO A 310 8.70 2.74 -23.44
N ILE A 311 7.81 3.70 -23.24
CA ILE A 311 7.97 5.08 -23.69
C ILE A 311 8.39 5.96 -22.51
N ARG A 312 9.58 6.52 -22.58
CA ARG A 312 10.16 7.34 -21.51
C ARG A 312 10.01 6.70 -20.12
N PRO A 313 10.45 5.45 -19.94
CA PRO A 313 10.38 4.80 -18.63
C PRO A 313 11.29 5.54 -17.64
N GLY A 314 10.78 5.81 -16.43
CA GLY A 314 11.55 6.54 -15.42
C GLY A 314 12.79 5.82 -14.91
N ASP A 315 12.94 4.51 -15.19
CA ASP A 315 14.12 3.68 -14.87
C ASP A 315 15.05 3.48 -16.08
N SER A 316 14.77 4.10 -17.22
CA SER A 316 15.50 4.04 -18.49
C SER A 316 15.63 2.63 -19.09
N LYS A 317 14.93 1.61 -18.57
CA LYS A 317 15.03 0.25 -19.06
C LYS A 317 14.27 0.07 -20.37
N PHE A 318 15.02 -0.29 -21.42
CA PHE A 318 14.51 -0.60 -22.77
C PHE A 318 13.63 0.50 -23.39
N ALA A 319 13.95 1.77 -23.11
CA ALA A 319 13.25 2.90 -23.71
C ALA A 319 13.17 2.72 -25.25
N ASP A 320 11.98 2.95 -25.81
CA ASP A 320 11.69 2.87 -27.26
C ASP A 320 12.07 1.52 -27.92
N THR A 321 12.22 0.45 -27.12
CA THR A 321 12.61 -0.87 -27.60
C THR A 321 11.52 -1.89 -27.35
N LEU A 322 11.07 -2.57 -28.41
CA LEU A 322 10.09 -3.65 -28.29
C LEU A 322 10.60 -4.73 -27.33
N SER A 323 9.87 -4.95 -26.26
CA SER A 323 10.14 -5.95 -25.24
C SER A 323 9.06 -7.03 -25.25
N ARG A 324 9.48 -8.28 -25.07
CA ARG A 324 8.60 -9.40 -24.79
C ARG A 324 8.45 -9.55 -23.29
N GLY A 325 7.27 -9.88 -22.82
CA GLY A 325 7.01 -9.88 -21.40
C GLY A 325 6.00 -10.93 -20.95
N ILE A 326 5.91 -11.04 -19.64
CA ILE A 326 4.88 -11.82 -18.94
C ILE A 326 3.97 -10.82 -18.21
N ARG A 327 2.70 -10.80 -18.60
CA ARG A 327 1.62 -10.10 -17.88
C ARG A 327 1.07 -11.02 -16.81
N LEU A 328 0.83 -10.45 -15.63
CA LEU A 328 0.19 -11.11 -14.51
C LEU A 328 -1.27 -10.64 -14.45
N GLU A 329 -2.20 -11.54 -14.16
CA GLU A 329 -3.62 -11.23 -13.97
C GLU A 329 -4.09 -11.90 -12.68
N VAL A 330 -4.62 -11.13 -11.72
CA VAL A 330 -5.17 -11.70 -10.49
C VAL A 330 -6.52 -12.35 -10.79
N THR A 331 -6.62 -13.63 -10.55
CA THR A 331 -7.87 -14.41 -10.74
C THR A 331 -8.63 -14.61 -9.43
N ASP A 332 -7.93 -14.64 -8.30
CA ASP A 332 -8.50 -14.73 -6.96
C ASP A 332 -7.60 -14.04 -5.93
N ARG A 333 -8.04 -12.90 -5.43
CA ARG A 333 -7.30 -12.10 -4.46
C ARG A 333 -7.11 -12.79 -3.11
N SER A 334 -7.99 -13.74 -2.76
CA SER A 334 -7.95 -14.44 -1.48
C SER A 334 -6.84 -15.49 -1.41
N THR A 335 -6.41 -16.01 -2.56
CA THR A 335 -5.36 -17.03 -2.68
C THR A 335 -4.09 -16.49 -3.31
N TYR A 336 -4.13 -15.32 -3.93
CA TYR A 336 -2.98 -14.72 -4.61
C TYR A 336 -1.87 -14.30 -3.64
N ASP A 337 -0.66 -14.81 -3.88
CA ASP A 337 0.56 -14.38 -3.21
C ASP A 337 1.55 -13.76 -4.22
N PRO A 338 1.61 -12.42 -4.34
CA PRO A 338 2.53 -11.74 -5.25
C PRO A 338 4.00 -12.03 -4.95
N THR A 339 4.35 -12.25 -3.68
CA THR A 339 5.74 -12.47 -3.26
C THR A 339 6.22 -13.86 -3.62
N ARG A 340 5.37 -14.89 -3.45
CA ARG A 340 5.60 -16.24 -3.97
C ARG A 340 5.70 -16.23 -5.49
N THR A 341 4.78 -15.55 -6.16
CA THR A 341 4.76 -15.40 -7.62
C THR A 341 6.06 -14.79 -8.14
N ALA A 342 6.58 -13.76 -7.48
CA ALA A 342 7.85 -13.14 -7.86
C ALA A 342 9.05 -14.09 -7.75
N VAL A 343 9.10 -14.95 -6.73
CA VAL A 343 10.17 -15.96 -6.58
C VAL A 343 10.14 -16.96 -7.75
N TYR A 344 8.94 -17.43 -8.12
CA TYR A 344 8.80 -18.35 -9.25
C TYR A 344 9.13 -17.68 -10.58
N LEU A 345 8.75 -16.41 -10.78
CA LEU A 345 9.12 -15.62 -11.96
C LEU A 345 10.63 -15.41 -12.06
N LEU A 346 11.29 -15.05 -10.95
CA LEU A 346 12.75 -14.90 -10.90
C LEU A 346 13.46 -16.20 -11.28
N ALA A 347 13.02 -17.33 -10.69
CA ALA A 347 13.58 -18.65 -11.01
C ALA A 347 13.35 -19.02 -12.48
N ALA A 348 12.13 -18.80 -13.01
CA ALA A 348 11.79 -19.09 -14.40
C ALA A 348 12.65 -18.29 -15.40
N VAL A 349 12.81 -16.98 -15.15
CA VAL A 349 13.64 -16.14 -16.03
C VAL A 349 15.11 -16.51 -15.92
N ARG A 350 15.60 -16.79 -14.71
CA ARG A 350 17.00 -17.20 -14.47
C ARG A 350 17.32 -18.54 -15.15
N GLU A 351 16.38 -19.51 -15.08
CA GLU A 351 16.53 -20.82 -15.74
C GLU A 351 16.52 -20.67 -17.27
N ALA A 352 15.54 -19.91 -17.82
CA ALA A 352 15.42 -19.72 -19.26
C ALA A 352 16.58 -18.90 -19.87
N HIS A 353 17.17 -17.98 -19.10
CA HIS A 353 18.15 -17.02 -19.60
C HIS A 353 19.38 -16.87 -18.69
N PRO A 354 20.14 -17.93 -18.42
CA PRO A 354 21.25 -17.89 -17.48
C PRO A 354 22.38 -16.93 -17.88
N GLN A 355 22.47 -16.59 -19.17
CA GLN A 355 23.51 -15.70 -19.71
C GLN A 355 23.04 -14.25 -19.90
N LYS A 356 21.72 -14.01 -19.96
CA LYS A 356 21.13 -12.69 -20.25
C LYS A 356 20.53 -12.02 -19.03
N PHE A 357 19.98 -12.82 -18.11
CA PHE A 357 19.44 -12.32 -16.86
C PHE A 357 20.56 -11.76 -15.98
N GLY A 358 20.34 -10.57 -15.42
CA GLY A 358 21.31 -9.89 -14.57
C GLY A 358 20.67 -9.19 -13.38
N TRP A 359 21.39 -9.22 -12.26
CA TRP A 359 21.04 -8.47 -11.07
C TRP A 359 21.61 -7.05 -11.11
N ILE A 360 20.95 -6.12 -10.40
CA ILE A 360 21.50 -4.89 -9.86
C ILE A 360 21.66 -5.14 -8.35
N PRO A 361 22.75 -5.79 -7.89
CA PRO A 361 22.78 -6.48 -6.60
C PRO A 361 22.42 -5.59 -5.42
N ALA A 362 23.04 -4.41 -5.30
CA ALA A 362 22.79 -3.49 -4.19
C ALA A 362 21.32 -3.00 -4.15
N HIS A 363 20.70 -2.85 -5.32
CA HIS A 363 19.30 -2.44 -5.41
C HIS A 363 18.37 -3.61 -5.09
N PHE A 364 18.63 -4.78 -5.66
CA PHE A 364 17.84 -5.98 -5.39
C PHE A 364 17.88 -6.37 -3.91
N ASP A 365 19.07 -6.44 -3.32
CA ASP A 365 19.25 -6.87 -1.92
C ASP A 365 18.55 -5.90 -0.94
N ARG A 366 18.53 -4.61 -1.28
CA ARG A 366 17.80 -3.58 -0.53
C ARG A 366 16.29 -3.77 -0.60
N LEU A 367 15.74 -4.05 -1.79
CA LEU A 367 14.33 -4.38 -1.97
C LEU A 367 13.99 -5.72 -1.33
N ALA A 368 14.77 -6.75 -1.58
CA ALA A 368 14.60 -8.07 -0.99
C ALA A 368 14.76 -8.06 0.54
N GLY A 369 15.38 -7.01 1.11
CA GLY A 369 15.62 -6.89 2.55
C GLY A 369 16.69 -7.84 3.06
N GLY A 370 17.66 -8.17 2.20
CA GLY A 370 18.79 -9.05 2.48
C GLY A 370 19.33 -9.74 1.24
N THR A 371 20.48 -10.38 1.36
CA THR A 371 21.16 -11.08 0.24
C THR A 371 20.64 -12.49 -0.02
N ILE A 372 19.89 -13.06 0.94
CA ILE A 372 19.52 -14.49 0.96
C ILE A 372 18.67 -14.86 -0.26
N LEU A 373 17.69 -14.03 -0.64
CA LEU A 373 16.81 -14.34 -1.76
C LEU A 373 17.61 -14.43 -3.08
N ARG A 374 18.47 -13.46 -3.35
CA ARG A 374 19.31 -13.44 -4.56
C ARG A 374 20.24 -14.65 -4.60
N ALA A 375 20.93 -14.94 -3.48
CA ALA A 375 21.82 -16.09 -3.38
C ALA A 375 21.08 -17.44 -3.59
N ALA A 376 19.86 -17.56 -3.06
CA ALA A 376 19.04 -18.77 -3.22
C ALA A 376 18.60 -18.96 -4.69
N ILE A 377 18.21 -17.89 -5.40
CA ILE A 377 17.89 -17.96 -6.82
C ILE A 377 19.14 -18.32 -7.64
N ASP A 378 20.30 -17.72 -7.35
CA ASP A 378 21.56 -17.99 -8.06
C ASP A 378 22.04 -19.44 -7.84
N SER A 379 21.84 -20.01 -6.67
CA SER A 379 22.19 -21.40 -6.38
C SER A 379 21.20 -22.44 -6.95
N GLY A 380 20.08 -21.98 -7.57
CA GLY A 380 19.04 -22.87 -8.08
C GLY A 380 18.20 -23.52 -6.99
N THR A 381 18.12 -22.92 -5.80
CA THR A 381 17.22 -23.40 -4.73
C THR A 381 15.78 -23.38 -5.22
N ALA A 382 15.06 -24.49 -5.02
CA ALA A 382 13.67 -24.61 -5.48
C ALA A 382 12.78 -23.48 -4.91
N PRO A 383 11.97 -22.80 -5.74
CA PRO A 383 11.12 -21.69 -5.31
C PRO A 383 10.26 -21.99 -4.08
N GLU A 384 9.71 -23.18 -4.00
CA GLU A 384 8.91 -23.62 -2.85
C GLU A 384 9.72 -23.65 -1.54
N GLN A 385 11.00 -24.06 -1.59
CA GLN A 385 11.87 -24.07 -0.42
C GLN A 385 12.18 -22.64 0.06
N ILE A 386 12.41 -21.73 -0.89
CA ILE A 386 12.63 -20.31 -0.61
C ILE A 386 11.41 -19.75 0.13
N VAL A 387 10.21 -19.91 -0.42
CA VAL A 387 8.96 -19.40 0.18
C VAL A 387 8.71 -20.05 1.54
N LYS A 388 8.93 -21.34 1.68
CA LYS A 388 8.76 -22.08 2.95
C LYS A 388 9.68 -21.55 4.05
N SER A 389 10.87 -21.07 3.72
CA SER A 389 11.82 -20.51 4.69
C SER A 389 11.31 -19.26 5.40
N TRP A 390 10.37 -18.53 4.81
CA TRP A 390 9.78 -17.32 5.37
C TRP A 390 8.75 -17.58 6.48
N GLY A 391 8.28 -18.83 6.62
CA GLY A 391 7.14 -19.16 7.48
C GLY A 391 7.33 -18.81 8.95
N ALA A 392 8.50 -19.07 9.55
CA ALA A 392 8.75 -18.76 10.96
C ALA A 392 8.82 -17.23 11.22
N PRO A 393 9.59 -16.44 10.45
CA PRO A 393 9.59 -14.96 10.58
C PRO A 393 8.20 -14.34 10.36
N LEU A 394 7.41 -14.86 9.40
CA LEU A 394 6.06 -14.37 9.15
C LEU A 394 5.12 -14.61 10.34
N ARG A 395 5.18 -15.80 10.96
CA ARG A 395 4.38 -16.08 12.16
C ARG A 395 4.77 -15.17 13.32
N GLN A 396 6.07 -14.93 13.52
CA GLN A 396 6.56 -14.04 14.56
C GLN A 396 6.06 -12.60 14.34
N PHE A 397 6.16 -12.09 13.11
CA PHE A 397 5.61 -10.77 12.76
C PHE A 397 4.10 -10.71 12.95
N SER A 398 3.35 -11.72 12.49
CA SER A 398 1.90 -11.78 12.63
C SER A 398 1.46 -11.76 14.09
N SER A 399 2.15 -12.48 14.97
CA SER A 399 1.89 -12.43 16.41
C SER A 399 2.22 -11.05 17.00
N ARG A 400 3.35 -10.48 16.63
CA ARG A 400 3.81 -9.20 17.14
C ARG A 400 2.90 -8.03 16.76
N ARG A 401 2.39 -7.98 15.53
CA ARG A 401 1.51 -6.90 15.09
C ARG A 401 0.15 -6.87 15.78
N GLN A 402 -0.33 -7.98 16.38
CA GLN A 402 -1.69 -8.10 16.93
C GLN A 402 -2.06 -7.01 17.93
N SER A 403 -1.13 -6.63 18.83
CA SER A 403 -1.37 -5.57 19.82
C SER A 403 -1.41 -4.14 19.23
N LEU A 404 -1.03 -4.01 17.96
CA LEU A 404 -0.94 -2.72 17.25
C LEU A 404 -2.10 -2.51 16.28
N LEU A 405 -2.84 -3.58 15.96
CA LEU A 405 -3.94 -3.52 15.00
C LEU A 405 -5.09 -2.68 15.55
N LEU A 406 -5.65 -1.85 14.69
CA LEU A 406 -6.77 -0.94 15.00
C LEU A 406 -8.11 -1.44 14.41
N TYR A 407 -8.03 -2.36 13.45
CA TYR A 407 -9.19 -2.79 12.65
C TYR A 407 -9.39 -4.30 12.79
N GLY A 408 -10.67 -4.71 12.81
CA GLY A 408 -11.07 -6.13 12.79
C GLY A 408 -10.90 -6.77 11.40
N GLU A 409 -11.06 -8.10 11.39
CA GLU A 409 -11.06 -8.91 10.15
C GLU A 409 -12.30 -8.68 9.29
#